data_7a8e0cc7b1aeb454715fe1032cf552c5
#
_entry.id   7a8e0cc7b1aeb454715fe1032cf552c5
#
_cell.length_a   1.000
_cell.length_b   1.000
_cell.length_c   1.000
_cell.angle_alpha   90.00
_cell.angle_beta   90.00
_cell.angle_gamma   90.00
#
_symmetry.space_group_name_H-M   'P 1'
#
loop_
_entity.id
_entity.type
_entity.pdbx_description
1 polymer ?
#
loop_
_entity_poly.entity_id
_entity_poly.type
_entity_poly.pdbx_seq_one_letter_code
_entity_poly.pdbx_strand_id
1 'polypeptide(L)'
;MLALQETIRPSADLRNHYNEISKQCKENKEAVIITVNGRGDTVSLSYEEYKNMKARIELLEVLAEAEDDVKNCRVAPISDTFDDLRKMLQET
;
A
#
# COMPACT_ATOMS: atom_id res chain seq x y z
N MET A 1 4.48 2.83 -9.41
CA MET A 1 4.88 1.51 -8.95
C MET A 1 5.26 1.54 -7.48
N LEU A 2 4.78 0.58 -6.75
CA LEU A 2 5.02 0.51 -5.33
C LEU A 2 6.27 -0.30 -5.05
N ALA A 3 7.35 0.36 -4.68
CA ALA A 3 8.57 -0.31 -4.28
C ALA A 3 8.85 0.07 -2.84
N LEU A 4 8.30 -0.70 -1.92
CA LEU A 4 8.59 -0.53 -0.50
C LEU A 4 9.84 -1.30 -0.17
N GLN A 5 10.78 -0.62 0.46
CA GLN A 5 11.92 -1.30 1.07
C GLN A 5 11.45 -1.97 2.34
N GLU A 6 11.96 -3.14 2.59
CA GLU A 6 11.58 -3.91 3.76
C GLU A 6 12.80 -4.15 4.65
N THR A 7 12.60 -3.97 5.94
CA THR A 7 13.62 -4.23 6.96
C THR A 7 13.04 -5.21 7.96
N ILE A 8 13.85 -6.14 8.42
CA ILE A 8 13.42 -7.17 9.38
C ILE A 8 14.01 -6.85 10.74
N ARG A 9 13.15 -6.82 11.77
CA ARG A 9 13.56 -6.61 13.15
C ARG A 9 12.84 -7.58 14.07
N PRO A 10 13.49 -8.04 15.15
CA PRO A 10 12.80 -8.87 16.14
C PRO A 10 11.79 -8.07 16.96
N SER A 11 10.82 -8.77 17.55
CA SER A 11 9.78 -8.15 18.36
C SER A 11 10.31 -7.37 19.55
N ALA A 12 11.46 -7.77 20.06
CA ALA A 12 12.11 -7.03 21.17
C ALA A 12 12.42 -5.58 20.79
N ASP A 13 12.78 -5.34 19.51
CA ASP A 13 13.05 -4.00 19.02
C ASP A 13 11.80 -3.12 19.03
N LEU A 14 10.64 -3.70 18.79
CA LEU A 14 9.39 -2.94 18.85
C LEU A 14 9.14 -2.40 20.25
N ARG A 15 9.54 -3.15 21.28
CA ARG A 15 9.40 -2.73 22.67
C ARG A 15 10.51 -1.77 23.10
N ASN A 16 11.75 -2.10 22.75
CA ASN A 16 12.92 -1.41 23.28
C ASN A 16 13.44 -0.29 22.38
N HIS A 17 13.17 -0.39 21.07
CA HIS A 17 13.68 0.54 20.06
C HIS A 17 12.58 1.08 19.17
N TYR A 18 11.41 1.31 19.74
CA TYR A 18 10.26 1.80 18.99
C TYR A 18 10.56 3.09 18.23
N ASN A 19 11.30 4.01 18.85
CA ASN A 19 11.61 5.28 18.21
C ASN A 19 12.43 5.09 16.94
N GLU A 20 13.34 4.12 16.92
CA GLU A 20 14.12 3.81 15.74
C GLU A 20 13.25 3.24 14.63
N ILE A 21 12.33 2.33 14.98
CA ILE A 21 11.40 1.75 14.03
C ILE A 21 10.50 2.82 13.44
N SER A 22 9.93 3.67 14.29
CA SER A 22 9.08 4.78 13.86
C SER A 22 9.81 5.69 12.88
N LYS A 23 11.07 6.00 13.18
CA LYS A 23 11.90 6.85 12.34
C LYS A 23 12.17 6.20 10.99
N GLN A 24 12.50 4.91 10.97
CA GLN A 24 12.69 4.17 9.73
C GLN A 24 11.43 4.22 8.85
N CYS A 25 10.28 4.00 9.45
CA CYS A 25 9.01 4.01 8.72
C CYS A 25 8.70 5.38 8.14
N LYS A 26 8.94 6.44 8.91
CA LYS A 26 8.58 7.81 8.51
C LYS A 26 9.59 8.44 7.58
N GLU A 27 10.87 8.35 7.89
CA GLU A 27 11.90 9.02 7.12
C GLU A 27 12.33 8.26 5.89
N ASN A 28 12.50 6.95 6.02
CA ASN A 28 12.98 6.11 4.93
C ASN A 28 11.84 5.46 4.14
N LYS A 29 10.60 5.62 4.59
CA LYS A 29 9.42 5.02 3.97
C LYS A 29 9.57 3.50 3.83
N GLU A 30 10.12 2.88 4.85
CA GLU A 30 10.33 1.45 4.89
C GLU A 30 9.18 0.74 5.59
N ALA A 31 8.90 -0.48 5.17
CA ALA A 31 8.06 -1.40 5.92
C ALA A 31 8.97 -2.21 6.83
N VAL A 32 8.70 -2.19 8.12
CA VAL A 32 9.51 -2.97 9.08
C VAL A 32 8.74 -4.23 9.45
N ILE A 33 9.31 -5.36 9.07
CA ILE A 33 8.72 -6.67 9.38
C ILE A 33 9.16 -7.07 10.78
N ILE A 34 8.21 -7.21 11.68
CA ILE A 34 8.48 -7.62 13.06
C ILE A 34 8.37 -9.14 13.14
N THR A 35 9.43 -9.77 13.62
CA THR A 35 9.48 -11.22 13.70
C THR A 35 9.38 -11.71 15.13
N VAL A 36 8.79 -12.89 15.27
CA VAL A 36 8.74 -13.63 16.54
C VAL A 36 9.27 -15.03 16.24
N ASN A 37 10.31 -15.43 16.96
CA ASN A 37 10.96 -16.74 16.75
C ASN A 37 11.41 -16.94 15.30
N GLY A 38 11.89 -15.88 14.66
CA GLY A 38 12.39 -15.93 13.29
C GLY A 38 11.32 -15.93 12.22
N ARG A 39 10.06 -15.75 12.59
CA ARG A 39 8.94 -15.73 11.64
C ARG A 39 8.31 -14.35 11.62
N GLY A 40 7.88 -13.91 10.43
CA GLY A 40 7.14 -12.67 10.31
C GLY A 40 5.83 -12.73 11.08
N ASP A 41 5.61 -11.76 11.95
CA ASP A 41 4.44 -11.69 12.80
C ASP A 41 3.57 -10.48 12.45
N THR A 42 4.16 -9.31 12.42
CA THR A 42 3.48 -8.06 12.07
C THR A 42 4.35 -7.21 11.17
N VAL A 43 3.75 -6.18 10.58
CA VAL A 43 4.47 -5.22 9.77
C VAL A 43 4.18 -3.82 10.29
N SER A 44 5.22 -3.02 10.44
CA SER A 44 5.09 -1.63 10.88
C SER A 44 5.29 -0.69 9.70
N LEU A 45 4.38 0.23 9.53
CA LEU A 45 4.41 1.24 8.48
C LEU A 45 4.13 2.60 9.09
N SER A 46 4.57 3.68 8.42
CA SER A 46 4.08 5.00 8.80
C SER A 46 2.58 5.08 8.48
N TYR A 47 1.86 5.88 9.24
CA TYR A 47 0.43 6.06 9.03
C TYR A 47 0.15 6.61 7.62
N GLU A 48 1.00 7.51 7.16
CA GLU A 48 0.88 8.09 5.83
C GLU A 48 1.02 7.03 4.73
N GLU A 49 2.02 6.16 4.85
CA GLU A 49 2.20 5.07 3.88
C GLU A 49 1.02 4.09 3.89
N TYR A 50 0.52 3.79 5.08
CA TYR A 50 -0.67 2.94 5.20
C TYR A 50 -1.87 3.55 4.47
N LYS A 51 -2.11 4.85 4.67
CA LYS A 51 -3.21 5.54 3.99
C LYS A 51 -3.05 5.52 2.47
N ASN A 52 -1.83 5.75 2.00
CA ASN A 52 -1.54 5.74 0.57
C ASN A 52 -1.78 4.36 -0.04
N MET A 53 -1.31 3.32 0.62
CA MET A 53 -1.53 1.94 0.16
C MET A 53 -3.01 1.59 0.14
N LYS A 54 -3.73 1.97 1.18
CA LYS A 54 -5.16 1.70 1.26
C LYS A 54 -5.92 2.41 0.13
N ALA A 55 -5.58 3.66 -0.12
CA ALA A 55 -6.21 4.42 -1.19
C ALA A 55 -5.93 3.79 -2.56
N ARG A 56 -4.72 3.30 -2.79
CA ARG A 56 -4.38 2.62 -4.04
C ARG A 56 -5.15 1.32 -4.22
N ILE A 57 -5.29 0.55 -3.17
CA ILE A 57 -6.05 -0.70 -3.23
C ILE A 57 -7.50 -0.42 -3.55
N GLU A 58 -8.11 0.56 -2.90
CA GLU A 58 -9.50 0.95 -3.17
C GLU A 58 -9.68 1.43 -4.60
N LEU A 59 -8.73 2.19 -5.12
CA LEU A 59 -8.77 2.66 -6.50
C LEU A 59 -8.67 1.51 -7.50
N LEU A 60 -7.80 0.53 -7.24
CA LEU A 60 -7.66 -0.65 -8.09
C LEU A 60 -8.95 -1.49 -8.10
N GLU A 61 -9.62 -1.59 -6.97
CA GLU A 61 -10.91 -2.28 -6.88
C GLU A 61 -11.96 -1.60 -7.75
N VAL A 62 -12.02 -0.27 -7.71
CA VAL A 62 -12.94 0.51 -8.55
C VAL A 62 -12.65 0.27 -10.04
N LEU A 63 -11.38 0.25 -10.42
CA LEU A 63 -11.00 -0.03 -11.80
C LEU A 63 -11.42 -1.43 -12.25
N ALA A 64 -11.25 -2.41 -11.39
CA ALA A 64 -11.65 -3.79 -11.70
C ALA A 64 -13.16 -3.90 -11.90
N GLU A 65 -13.94 -3.25 -11.04
CA GLU A 65 -15.40 -3.23 -11.18
C GLU A 65 -15.83 -2.54 -12.48
N ALA A 66 -15.18 -1.45 -12.83
CA ALA A 66 -15.47 -0.73 -14.06
C ALA A 66 -15.15 -1.59 -15.29
N GLU A 67 -14.08 -2.36 -15.26
CA GLU A 67 -13.77 -3.30 -16.35
C GLU A 67 -14.83 -4.37 -16.52
N ASP A 68 -15.31 -4.92 -15.42
CA ASP A 68 -16.38 -5.91 -15.46
C ASP A 68 -17.66 -5.33 -16.07
N ASP A 69 -18.02 -4.11 -15.70
CA ASP A 69 -19.17 -3.45 -16.25
C ASP A 69 -19.03 -3.22 -17.75
N VAL A 70 -17.86 -2.87 -18.22
CA VAL A 70 -17.60 -2.71 -19.64
C VAL A 70 -17.74 -4.06 -20.38
N LYS A 71 -17.16 -5.11 -19.83
CA LYS A 71 -17.23 -6.46 -20.41
C LYS A 71 -18.68 -6.95 -20.51
N ASN A 72 -19.50 -6.58 -19.57
CA ASN A 72 -20.91 -6.98 -19.54
C ASN A 72 -21.80 -6.04 -20.34
N CYS A 73 -21.23 -5.08 -21.03
CA CYS A 73 -21.94 -4.08 -21.84
C CYS A 73 -23.00 -3.29 -21.06
N ARG A 74 -22.75 -3.09 -19.78
CA ARG A 74 -23.71 -2.39 -18.92
C ARG A 74 -23.58 -0.89 -18.99
N VAL A 75 -22.41 -0.39 -19.28
CA VAL A 75 -22.14 1.01 -19.29
C VAL A 75 -21.42 1.36 -20.59
N ALA A 76 -22.02 2.26 -21.30
CA ALA A 76 -21.35 2.84 -22.44
C ALA A 76 -20.39 3.93 -21.93
N PRO A 77 -19.77 4.63 -22.77
CA PRO A 77 -18.53 5.36 -22.81
C PRO A 77 -17.90 5.67 -21.45
N ILE A 78 -17.28 4.71 -20.86
CA ILE A 78 -16.50 4.96 -19.64
C ILE A 78 -15.01 5.01 -19.91
N SER A 79 -14.60 4.96 -21.18
CA SER A 79 -13.20 5.00 -21.55
C SER A 79 -12.49 6.25 -20.98
N ASP A 80 -13.17 7.40 -21.02
CA ASP A 80 -12.60 8.63 -20.47
C ASP A 80 -12.38 8.52 -18.95
N THR A 81 -13.34 7.93 -18.26
CA THR A 81 -13.23 7.70 -16.81
C THR A 81 -12.07 6.76 -16.50
N PHE A 82 -11.91 5.71 -17.30
CA PHE A 82 -10.79 4.79 -17.17
C PHE A 82 -9.47 5.50 -17.35
N ASP A 83 -9.34 6.32 -18.35
CA ASP A 83 -8.12 7.06 -18.62
C ASP A 83 -7.79 7.99 -17.47
N ASP A 84 -8.77 8.67 -16.91
CA ASP A 84 -8.58 9.55 -15.75
C ASP A 84 -8.10 8.76 -14.54
N LEU A 85 -8.69 7.61 -14.26
CA LEU A 85 -8.30 6.78 -13.14
C LEU A 85 -6.89 6.23 -13.33
N ARG A 86 -6.52 5.84 -14.53
CA ARG A 86 -5.16 5.38 -14.84
C ARG A 86 -4.14 6.48 -14.63
N LYS A 87 -4.47 7.70 -15.01
CA LYS A 87 -3.61 8.85 -14.76
C LYS A 87 -3.39 9.06 -13.27
N MET A 88 -4.44 8.96 -12.47
CA MET A 88 -4.33 9.08 -11.03
C MET A 88 -3.38 8.03 -10.45
N LEU A 89 -3.44 6.79 -10.94
CA LEU A 89 -2.54 5.73 -10.52
C LEU A 89 -1.10 5.98 -10.93
N GLN A 90 -0.89 6.56 -12.10
CA GLN A 90 0.45 6.84 -12.59
C GLN A 90 1.10 8.03 -11.86
N GLU A 91 0.30 8.98 -11.40
CA GLU A 91 0.79 10.17 -10.70
C GLU A 91 1.10 9.93 -9.23
N THR A 92 0.69 8.81 -8.69
CA THR A 92 1.01 8.42 -7.32
C THR A 92 2.13 7.33 -7.25
#